data_31178088a06a9646073c3e3db9170cac
#
_entry.id   31178088a06a9646073c3e3db9170cac
#
_cell.length_a   1.000
_cell.length_b   1.000
_cell.length_c   1.000
_cell.angle_alpha   90.00
_cell.angle_beta   90.00
_cell.angle_gamma   90.00
#
_symmetry.space_group_name_H-M   'P 1'
#
loop_
_entity.id
_entity.type
_entity.pdbx_description
1 polymer ?
#
loop_
_entity_poly.entity_id
_entity_poly.type
_entity_poly.pdbx_seq_one_letter_code
_entity_poly.pdbx_strand_id
1 'polypeptide(L)'
;IEDDMLISPDYNFDGFVIGPGNRLAHAASIAVSERPGQAYNPLFIHGGVGLGKTHLLQSICQTAMNANPEMRIYYVSCNGFMTQFLEAVQAGEMSSFRNKFRAFDMLVIDDIHDLSKRDQTQEEFFHTFNTLFQSNKQIVLSSDAPPSDIPHLEERLISRFCCGLVAC
;
A
#
# COMPACT_ATOMS: atom_id res chain seq x y z
N ILE A 1 -14.56 3.37 1.08
CA ILE A 1 -13.43 3.01 0.23
C ILE A 1 -13.60 3.63 -1.14
N GLU A 2 -12.60 4.35 -1.59
CA GLU A 2 -12.43 4.72 -2.98
C GLU A 2 -11.28 3.89 -3.53
N ASP A 3 -11.52 3.16 -4.58
CA ASP A 3 -10.51 2.29 -5.15
C ASP A 3 -10.72 2.08 -6.64
N ASP A 4 -9.66 1.67 -7.30
CA ASP A 4 -9.69 1.17 -8.66
C ASP A 4 -9.67 -0.35 -8.70
N MET A 5 -9.74 -0.99 -7.54
CA MET A 5 -9.71 -2.43 -7.39
C MET A 5 -10.89 -2.87 -6.54
N LEU A 6 -11.58 -3.89 -6.99
CA LEU A 6 -12.70 -4.45 -6.25
C LEU A 6 -12.20 -5.29 -5.08
N ILE A 7 -12.84 -5.12 -3.92
CA ILE A 7 -12.54 -5.91 -2.73
C ILE A 7 -13.51 -7.09 -2.70
N SER A 8 -12.95 -8.30 -2.76
CA SER A 8 -13.74 -9.52 -2.68
C SER A 8 -14.08 -9.86 -1.24
N PRO A 9 -15.35 -10.18 -0.92
CA PRO A 9 -15.72 -10.62 0.43
C PRO A 9 -15.02 -11.90 0.86
N ASP A 10 -14.52 -12.69 -0.09
CA ASP A 10 -13.84 -13.95 0.20
C ASP A 10 -12.40 -13.71 0.71
N TYR A 11 -11.83 -12.53 0.50
CA TYR A 11 -10.49 -12.19 0.94
C TYR A 11 -10.53 -11.51 2.29
N ASN A 12 -10.76 -12.32 3.33
CA ASN A 12 -10.74 -11.89 4.73
C ASN A 12 -9.71 -12.71 5.51
N PHE A 13 -9.41 -12.30 6.75
CA PHE A 13 -8.41 -13.00 7.55
C PHE A 13 -8.82 -14.42 7.90
N ASP A 14 -10.09 -14.67 8.09
CA ASP A 14 -10.59 -16.03 8.43
C ASP A 14 -10.38 -17.02 7.29
N GLY A 15 -10.46 -16.56 6.05
CA GLY A 15 -10.24 -17.38 4.87
C GLY A 15 -8.78 -17.52 4.45
N PHE A 16 -7.85 -16.87 5.17
CA PHE A 16 -6.44 -16.89 4.82
C PHE A 16 -5.75 -18.13 5.37
N VAL A 17 -4.99 -18.82 4.52
CA VAL A 17 -4.26 -20.03 4.92
C VAL A 17 -2.90 -19.63 5.50
N ILE A 18 -2.74 -19.83 6.80
CA ILE A 18 -1.51 -19.48 7.52
C ILE A 18 -0.52 -20.63 7.45
N GLY A 19 0.72 -20.32 7.07
CA GLY A 19 1.83 -21.27 7.07
C GLY A 19 3.11 -20.61 7.57
N PRO A 20 4.22 -21.37 7.68
CA PRO A 20 5.49 -20.82 8.18
C PRO A 20 6.01 -19.65 7.34
N GLY A 21 5.72 -19.64 6.04
CA GLY A 21 6.23 -18.62 5.12
C GLY A 21 5.46 -17.30 5.14
N ASN A 22 4.27 -17.24 5.75
CA ASN A 22 3.45 -16.03 5.75
C ASN A 22 2.93 -15.63 7.13
N ARG A 23 3.41 -16.29 8.18
CA ARG A 23 2.91 -16.05 9.55
C ARG A 23 3.16 -14.63 10.01
N LEU A 24 4.35 -14.09 9.77
CA LEU A 24 4.70 -12.73 10.16
C LEU A 24 3.84 -11.72 9.40
N ALA A 25 3.71 -11.88 8.10
CA ALA A 25 2.89 -10.99 7.28
C ALA A 25 1.43 -11.00 7.73
N HIS A 26 0.89 -12.17 8.04
CA HIS A 26 -0.47 -12.32 8.55
C HIS A 26 -0.65 -11.58 9.88
N ALA A 27 0.22 -11.83 10.85
CA ALA A 27 0.14 -11.19 12.17
C ALA A 27 0.28 -9.66 12.08
N ALA A 28 1.22 -9.18 11.25
CA ALA A 28 1.42 -7.75 11.04
C ALA A 28 0.21 -7.10 10.37
N SER A 29 -0.40 -7.80 9.42
CA SER A 29 -1.60 -7.31 8.74
C SER A 29 -2.77 -7.13 9.70
N ILE A 30 -2.97 -8.07 10.61
CA ILE A 30 -4.00 -7.94 11.64
C ILE A 30 -3.72 -6.73 12.55
N ALA A 31 -2.47 -6.56 12.99
CA ALA A 31 -2.09 -5.44 13.85
C ALA A 31 -2.35 -4.10 13.17
N VAL A 32 -2.01 -3.97 11.88
CA VAL A 32 -2.24 -2.75 11.10
C VAL A 32 -3.73 -2.48 10.94
N SER A 33 -4.54 -3.50 10.68
CA SER A 33 -5.98 -3.33 10.51
C SER A 33 -6.69 -2.88 11.79
N GLU A 34 -6.17 -3.30 12.95
CA GLU A 34 -6.72 -2.94 14.25
C GLU A 34 -6.25 -1.56 14.74
N ARG A 35 -5.02 -1.19 14.41
CA ARG A 35 -4.39 0.07 14.87
C ARG A 35 -3.70 0.79 13.71
N PRO A 36 -4.47 1.31 12.73
CA PRO A 36 -3.88 2.00 11.58
C PRO A 36 -3.05 3.20 12.01
N GLY A 37 -1.87 3.34 11.41
CA GLY A 37 -0.94 4.42 11.70
C GLY A 37 -0.14 4.26 13.00
N GLN A 38 -0.43 3.25 13.82
CA GLN A 38 0.17 3.09 15.15
C GLN A 38 1.01 1.83 15.30
N ALA A 39 0.70 0.75 14.58
CA ALA A 39 1.42 -0.51 14.72
C ALA A 39 2.68 -0.54 13.85
N TYR A 40 2.51 -0.74 12.56
CA TYR A 40 3.61 -0.78 11.58
C TYR A 40 3.29 0.16 10.42
N ASN A 41 4.08 1.18 10.24
CA ASN A 41 3.83 2.14 9.17
C ASN A 41 5.16 2.59 8.53
N PRO A 42 5.41 2.26 7.27
CA PRO A 42 4.57 1.44 6.40
C PRO A 42 4.65 -0.05 6.74
N LEU A 43 3.65 -0.79 6.31
CA LEU A 43 3.73 -2.25 6.23
C LEU A 43 4.06 -2.63 4.79
N PHE A 44 5.17 -3.32 4.60
CA PHE A 44 5.63 -3.76 3.28
C PHE A 44 5.62 -5.28 3.25
N ILE A 45 4.75 -5.85 2.41
CA ILE A 45 4.59 -7.31 2.28
C ILE A 45 5.19 -7.72 0.95
N HIS A 46 6.13 -8.66 0.96
CA HIS A 46 6.73 -9.17 -0.27
C HIS A 46 6.71 -10.69 -0.30
N GLY A 47 6.86 -11.23 -1.50
CA GLY A 47 6.89 -12.67 -1.72
C GLY A 47 6.49 -13.01 -3.14
N GLY A 48 6.71 -14.26 -3.53
CA GLY A 48 6.37 -14.74 -4.86
C GLY A 48 4.87 -14.84 -5.11
N VAL A 49 4.54 -15.16 -6.34
CA VAL A 49 3.14 -15.38 -6.76
C VAL A 49 2.55 -16.52 -5.93
N GLY A 50 1.31 -16.37 -5.49
CA GLY A 50 0.59 -17.41 -4.76
C GLY A 50 0.79 -17.41 -3.25
N LEU A 51 1.51 -16.42 -2.69
CA LEU A 51 1.69 -16.30 -1.24
C LEU A 51 0.57 -15.53 -0.54
N GLY A 52 -0.46 -15.13 -1.28
CA GLY A 52 -1.63 -14.49 -0.68
C GLY A 52 -1.47 -13.01 -0.35
N LYS A 53 -0.56 -12.30 -1.03
CA LYS A 53 -0.34 -10.86 -0.78
C LYS A 53 -1.62 -10.05 -1.00
N THR A 54 -2.26 -10.22 -2.15
CA THR A 54 -3.51 -9.51 -2.45
C THR A 54 -4.60 -9.86 -1.45
N HIS A 55 -4.70 -11.12 -1.04
CA HIS A 55 -5.63 -11.55 0.01
C HIS A 55 -5.39 -10.77 1.31
N LEU A 56 -4.12 -10.66 1.74
CA LEU A 56 -3.79 -9.91 2.96
C LEU A 56 -4.13 -8.43 2.83
N LEU A 57 -3.82 -7.80 1.70
CA LEU A 57 -4.14 -6.39 1.48
C LEU A 57 -5.65 -6.14 1.55
N GLN A 58 -6.44 -6.98 0.92
CA GLN A 58 -7.89 -6.85 0.95
C GLN A 58 -8.46 -7.14 2.34
N SER A 59 -7.86 -8.09 3.06
CA SER A 59 -8.27 -8.40 4.44
C SER A 59 -8.03 -7.19 5.37
N ILE A 60 -6.93 -6.49 5.20
CA ILE A 60 -6.65 -5.25 5.94
C ILE A 60 -7.75 -4.22 5.67
N CYS A 61 -8.06 -3.99 4.40
CA CYS A 61 -9.08 -3.03 4.01
C CYS A 61 -10.45 -3.37 4.60
N GLN A 62 -10.87 -4.63 4.49
CA GLN A 62 -12.16 -5.06 5.03
C GLN A 62 -12.23 -4.89 6.54
N THR A 63 -11.21 -5.33 7.25
CA THR A 63 -11.19 -5.28 8.71
C THR A 63 -11.18 -3.84 9.21
N ALA A 64 -10.34 -2.98 8.62
CA ALA A 64 -10.28 -1.58 8.99
C ALA A 64 -11.60 -0.85 8.70
N MET A 65 -12.21 -1.11 7.56
CA MET A 65 -13.49 -0.51 7.17
C MET A 65 -14.62 -0.95 8.09
N ASN A 66 -14.66 -2.22 8.48
CA ASN A 66 -15.68 -2.74 9.38
C ASN A 66 -15.53 -2.16 10.80
N ALA A 67 -14.29 -1.96 11.25
CA ALA A 67 -14.02 -1.38 12.56
C ALA A 67 -14.32 0.13 12.60
N ASN A 68 -14.10 0.83 11.50
CA ASN A 68 -14.33 2.27 11.39
C ASN A 68 -14.88 2.60 9.99
N PRO A 69 -16.22 2.59 9.81
CA PRO A 69 -16.82 2.85 8.51
C PRO A 69 -16.55 4.24 7.95
N GLU A 70 -16.16 5.20 8.80
CA GLU A 70 -15.83 6.56 8.37
C GLU A 70 -14.41 6.69 7.84
N MET A 71 -13.58 5.67 8.03
CA MET A 71 -12.20 5.68 7.56
C MET A 71 -12.16 5.71 6.03
N ARG A 72 -11.34 6.61 5.50
CA ARG A 72 -11.13 6.76 4.07
C ARG A 72 -9.96 5.91 3.65
N ILE A 73 -10.25 4.80 2.97
CA ILE A 73 -9.23 3.84 2.50
C ILE A 73 -9.18 3.90 0.99
N TYR A 74 -7.98 4.04 0.43
CA TYR A 74 -7.76 3.94 -0.99
C TYR A 74 -6.94 2.70 -1.30
N TYR A 75 -7.54 1.76 -2.03
CA TYR A 75 -6.89 0.53 -2.47
C TYR A 75 -6.69 0.59 -3.98
N VAL A 76 -5.45 0.61 -4.44
CA VAL A 76 -5.11 0.79 -5.86
C VAL A 76 -3.87 -0.04 -6.20
N SER A 77 -3.76 -0.48 -7.46
CA SER A 77 -2.51 -1.04 -7.96
C SER A 77 -1.51 0.07 -8.24
N CYS A 78 -0.22 -0.27 -8.26
CA CYS A 78 0.81 0.69 -8.66
C CYS A 78 0.56 1.23 -10.07
N ASN A 79 0.14 0.38 -11.01
CA ASN A 79 -0.22 0.82 -12.36
C ASN A 79 -1.39 1.80 -12.35
N GLY A 80 -2.39 1.56 -11.51
CA GLY A 80 -3.51 2.49 -11.32
C GLY A 80 -3.05 3.85 -10.81
N PHE A 81 -2.15 3.86 -9.84
CA PHE A 81 -1.55 5.10 -9.34
C PHE A 81 -0.80 5.84 -10.45
N MET A 82 0.04 5.13 -11.21
CA MET A 82 0.79 5.73 -12.31
C MET A 82 -0.12 6.32 -13.38
N THR A 83 -1.20 5.62 -13.73
CA THR A 83 -2.17 6.09 -14.71
C THR A 83 -2.81 7.39 -14.25
N GLN A 84 -3.27 7.45 -13.01
CA GLN A 84 -3.89 8.66 -12.46
C GLN A 84 -2.90 9.82 -12.39
N PHE A 85 -1.65 9.55 -12.03
CA PHE A 85 -0.61 10.57 -12.01
C PHE A 85 -0.38 11.16 -13.40
N LEU A 86 -0.20 10.30 -14.41
CA LEU A 86 0.03 10.75 -15.78
C LEU A 86 -1.17 11.53 -16.34
N GLU A 87 -2.38 11.07 -16.06
CA GLU A 87 -3.59 11.80 -16.46
C GLU A 87 -3.66 13.18 -15.82
N ALA A 88 -3.32 13.28 -14.53
CA ALA A 88 -3.30 14.55 -13.82
C ALA A 88 -2.26 15.52 -14.41
N VAL A 89 -1.09 15.01 -14.77
CA VAL A 89 -0.05 15.82 -15.42
C VAL A 89 -0.53 16.35 -16.76
N GLN A 90 -1.11 15.49 -17.59
CA GLN A 90 -1.60 15.87 -18.92
C GLN A 90 -2.76 16.87 -18.85
N ALA A 91 -3.62 16.74 -17.86
CA ALA A 91 -4.76 17.62 -17.68
C ALA A 91 -4.44 18.90 -16.91
N GLY A 92 -3.22 19.04 -16.37
CA GLY A 92 -2.86 20.18 -15.54
C GLY A 92 -3.57 20.19 -14.18
N GLU A 93 -3.92 19.02 -13.65
CA GLU A 93 -4.72 18.87 -12.44
C GLU A 93 -3.93 18.27 -11.27
N MET A 94 -2.64 18.59 -11.18
CA MET A 94 -1.79 18.03 -10.11
C MET A 94 -2.23 18.44 -8.71
N SER A 95 -2.79 19.63 -8.56
CA SER A 95 -3.30 20.07 -7.24
C SER A 95 -4.47 19.19 -6.77
N SER A 96 -5.37 18.86 -7.68
CA SER A 96 -6.49 17.95 -7.37
C SER A 96 -6.00 16.55 -7.04
N PHE A 97 -5.02 16.05 -7.79
CA PHE A 97 -4.41 14.76 -7.55
C PHE A 97 -3.79 14.68 -6.15
N ARG A 98 -2.99 15.68 -5.78
CA ARG A 98 -2.33 15.73 -4.48
C ARG A 98 -3.34 15.87 -3.34
N ASN A 99 -4.36 16.68 -3.53
CA ASN A 99 -5.42 16.85 -2.52
C ASN A 99 -6.21 15.58 -2.30
N LYS A 100 -6.44 14.79 -3.35
CA LYS A 100 -7.09 13.48 -3.24
C LYS A 100 -6.33 12.58 -2.27
N PHE A 101 -5.01 12.46 -2.43
CA PHE A 101 -4.21 11.56 -1.59
C PHE A 101 -4.09 12.05 -0.15
N ARG A 102 -4.11 13.37 0.09
CA ARG A 102 -4.09 13.92 1.45
C ARG A 102 -5.35 13.61 2.25
N ALA A 103 -6.44 13.31 1.57
CA ALA A 103 -7.71 13.05 2.22
C ALA A 103 -7.87 11.62 2.75
N PHE A 104 -6.99 10.69 2.36
CA PHE A 104 -7.09 9.31 2.79
C PHE A 104 -6.48 9.09 4.17
N ASP A 105 -7.09 8.16 4.92
CA ASP A 105 -6.58 7.70 6.22
C ASP A 105 -5.68 6.48 6.06
N MET A 106 -5.88 5.71 5.00
CA MET A 106 -5.07 4.54 4.67
C MET A 106 -4.88 4.45 3.15
N LEU A 107 -3.65 4.26 2.73
CA LEU A 107 -3.29 4.02 1.33
C LEU A 107 -2.73 2.61 1.20
N VAL A 108 -3.36 1.79 0.37
CA VAL A 108 -2.95 0.41 0.12
C VAL A 108 -2.62 0.27 -1.36
N ILE A 109 -1.37 -0.03 -1.67
CA ILE A 109 -0.91 -0.16 -3.05
C ILE A 109 -0.37 -1.56 -3.30
N ASP A 110 -0.94 -2.24 -4.28
CA ASP A 110 -0.51 -3.56 -4.72
C ASP A 110 0.55 -3.43 -5.81
N ASP A 111 1.53 -4.34 -5.79
CA ASP A 111 2.57 -4.45 -6.82
C ASP A 111 3.42 -3.19 -6.98
N ILE A 112 3.93 -2.66 -5.85
CA ILE A 112 4.74 -1.44 -5.85
C ILE A 112 6.03 -1.57 -6.68
N HIS A 113 6.49 -2.81 -6.95
CA HIS A 113 7.66 -3.04 -7.79
C HIS A 113 7.48 -2.53 -9.23
N ASP A 114 6.26 -2.26 -9.66
CA ASP A 114 5.99 -1.64 -10.96
C ASP A 114 6.48 -0.19 -11.06
N LEU A 115 6.91 0.42 -9.94
CA LEU A 115 7.62 1.72 -9.97
C LEU A 115 9.01 1.63 -10.60
N SER A 116 9.54 0.45 -10.80
CA SER A 116 10.87 0.25 -11.40
C SER A 116 11.00 1.02 -12.71
N LYS A 117 12.09 1.80 -12.87
CA LYS A 117 12.37 2.61 -14.06
C LYS A 117 11.36 3.73 -14.35
N ARG A 118 10.56 4.14 -13.36
CA ARG A 118 9.55 5.19 -13.51
C ARG A 118 9.93 6.42 -12.68
N ASP A 119 11.00 7.13 -13.09
CA ASP A 119 11.62 8.17 -12.27
C ASP A 119 10.66 9.26 -11.81
N GLN A 120 9.85 9.79 -12.72
CA GLN A 120 8.89 10.85 -12.36
C GLN A 120 7.81 10.35 -11.41
N THR A 121 7.33 9.13 -11.63
CA THR A 121 6.32 8.52 -10.76
C THR A 121 6.92 8.21 -9.39
N GLN A 122 8.17 7.77 -9.34
CA GLN A 122 8.87 7.53 -8.07
C GLN A 122 8.98 8.83 -7.26
N GLU A 123 9.32 9.94 -7.91
CA GLU A 123 9.40 11.23 -7.25
C GLU A 123 8.05 11.65 -6.67
N GLU A 124 6.97 11.56 -7.45
CA GLU A 124 5.63 11.91 -6.96
C GLU A 124 5.17 10.96 -5.86
N PHE A 125 5.47 9.67 -5.98
CA PHE A 125 5.14 8.70 -4.95
C PHE A 125 5.89 9.01 -3.64
N PHE A 126 7.15 9.41 -3.73
CA PHE A 126 7.92 9.82 -2.56
C PHE A 126 7.24 10.98 -1.82
N HIS A 127 6.76 11.98 -2.54
CA HIS A 127 6.04 13.10 -1.93
C HIS A 127 4.72 12.66 -1.32
N THR A 128 3.96 11.81 -2.00
CA THR A 128 2.72 11.25 -1.48
C THR A 128 2.97 10.47 -0.20
N PHE A 129 3.98 9.61 -0.21
CA PHE A 129 4.37 8.82 0.95
C PHE A 129 4.68 9.71 2.15
N ASN A 130 5.54 10.72 1.96
CA ASN A 130 5.94 11.60 3.05
C ASN A 130 4.75 12.38 3.63
N THR A 131 3.86 12.86 2.77
CA THR A 131 2.67 13.59 3.21
C THR A 131 1.80 12.72 4.12
N LEU A 132 1.53 11.48 3.71
CA LEU A 132 0.72 10.55 4.48
C LEU A 132 1.43 10.11 5.75
N PHE A 133 2.70 9.79 5.65
CA PHE A 133 3.49 9.30 6.77
C PHE A 133 3.61 10.34 7.89
N GLN A 134 3.87 11.60 7.53
CA GLN A 134 3.99 12.69 8.49
C GLN A 134 2.66 13.00 9.19
N SER A 135 1.54 12.68 8.55
CA SER A 135 0.20 12.86 9.13
C SER A 135 -0.31 11.62 9.86
N ASN A 136 0.56 10.63 10.11
CA ASN A 136 0.22 9.36 10.75
C ASN A 136 -0.85 8.55 10.01
N LYS A 137 -0.93 8.73 8.71
CA LYS A 137 -1.81 7.90 7.88
C LYS A 137 -1.14 6.57 7.60
N GLN A 138 -1.91 5.49 7.57
CA GLN A 138 -1.37 4.15 7.34
C GLN A 138 -1.04 3.94 5.86
N ILE A 139 0.13 3.37 5.60
CA ILE A 139 0.55 2.97 4.26
C ILE A 139 0.83 1.47 4.28
N VAL A 140 0.25 0.75 3.30
CA VAL A 140 0.46 -0.69 3.12
C VAL A 140 0.85 -0.93 1.67
N LEU A 141 1.93 -1.65 1.47
CA LEU A 141 2.48 -1.91 0.13
C LEU A 141 2.73 -3.39 -0.05
N SER A 142 2.56 -3.88 -1.26
CA SER A 142 2.96 -5.24 -1.64
C SER A 142 3.94 -5.22 -2.79
N SER A 143 4.77 -6.26 -2.88
CA SER A 143 5.77 -6.42 -3.94
C SER A 143 6.08 -7.91 -4.13
N ASP A 144 6.66 -8.25 -5.28
CA ASP A 144 7.21 -9.58 -5.52
C ASP A 144 8.62 -9.75 -4.91
N ALA A 145 9.26 -8.65 -4.50
CA ALA A 145 10.61 -8.66 -3.95
C ALA A 145 10.71 -7.67 -2.77
N PRO A 146 11.68 -7.87 -1.85
CA PRO A 146 11.94 -6.88 -0.81
C PRO A 146 12.42 -5.57 -1.43
N PRO A 147 12.31 -4.44 -0.70
CA PRO A 147 12.61 -3.12 -1.28
C PRO A 147 13.99 -3.02 -1.94
N SER A 148 15.00 -3.58 -1.31
CA SER A 148 16.38 -3.52 -1.82
C SER A 148 16.61 -4.31 -3.12
N ASP A 149 15.71 -5.25 -3.42
CA ASP A 149 15.82 -6.10 -4.61
C ASP A 149 14.96 -5.60 -5.78
N ILE A 150 14.23 -4.51 -5.61
CA ILE A 150 13.46 -3.90 -6.70
C ILE A 150 14.43 -3.14 -7.61
N PRO A 151 14.59 -3.54 -8.90
CA PRO A 151 15.55 -2.88 -9.78
C PRO A 151 15.17 -1.42 -10.02
N HIS A 152 16.19 -0.56 -10.11
CA HIS A 152 16.02 0.85 -10.47
C HIS A 152 15.07 1.63 -9.55
N LEU A 153 14.91 1.18 -8.31
CA LEU A 153 14.19 1.92 -7.28
C LEU A 153 15.15 2.88 -6.59
N GLU A 154 14.74 4.14 -6.43
CA GLU A 154 15.56 5.15 -5.77
C GLU A 154 15.81 4.78 -4.30
N GLU A 155 17.03 5.05 -3.82
CA GLU A 155 17.42 4.70 -2.45
C GLU A 155 16.55 5.38 -1.39
N ARG A 156 16.11 6.60 -1.62
CA ARG A 156 15.21 7.28 -0.68
C ARG A 156 13.88 6.56 -0.51
N LEU A 157 13.36 5.93 -1.58
CA LEU A 157 12.17 5.10 -1.50
C LEU A 157 12.44 3.80 -0.76
N ILE A 158 13.57 3.13 -1.05
CA ILE A 158 13.96 1.92 -0.34
C ILE A 158 14.03 2.20 1.16
N SER A 159 14.65 3.29 1.54
CA SER A 159 14.75 3.71 2.93
C SER A 159 13.38 3.92 3.57
N ARG A 160 12.47 4.58 2.87
CA ARG A 160 11.10 4.81 3.36
C ARG A 160 10.32 3.51 3.51
N PHE A 161 10.43 2.61 2.56
CA PHE A 161 9.74 1.32 2.61
C PHE A 161 10.21 0.46 3.78
N CYS A 162 11.45 0.63 4.19
CA CYS A 162 12.04 -0.10 5.32
C CYS A 162 11.81 0.56 6.68
N CYS A 163 11.20 1.75 6.74
CA CYS A 163 10.99 2.48 7.99
C CYS A 163 10.05 1.79 8.97
N GLY A 164 9.10 1.01 8.47
CA GLY A 164 8.18 0.23 9.29
C GLY A 164 8.58 -1.23 9.34
N LEU A 165 7.66 -2.11 8.98
CA LEU A 165 7.91 -3.54 8.94
C LEU A 165 7.93 -4.05 7.50
N VAL A 166 8.99 -4.78 7.16
CA VAL A 166 9.09 -5.54 5.92
C VAL A 166 8.85 -7.00 6.26
N ALA A 167 7.78 -7.60 5.73
CA ALA A 167 7.37 -8.96 6.05
C ALA A 167 7.22 -9.81 4.78
N CYS A 168 7.53 -11.09 4.93
CA CYS A 168 7.41 -12.06 3.84
C CYS A 168 6.21 -12.98 4.06
#